data_70c06db192263e0352cd689cd86502e2
#
_entry.id   70c06db192263e0352cd689cd86502e2
#
_cell.length_a   1.000
_cell.length_b   1.000
_cell.length_c   1.000
_cell.angle_alpha   90.00
_cell.angle_beta   90.00
_cell.angle_gamma   90.00
#
_symmetry.space_group_name_H-M   'P 1'
#
loop_
_entity.id
_entity.type
_entity.pdbx_description
1 polymer ?
#
loop_
_entity_poly.entity_id
_entity_poly.type
_entity_poly.pdbx_seq_one_letter_code
_entity_poly.pdbx_strand_id
1 'polypeptide(L)'
;MLMTLKNAKGSSLIELMIAMSLGVSALSAFTAFIGFGVGVNASLLSSSRLNEEFTLVSQLLARDIARAGFDGNASLQVTDPQNTMSPFGRSLRLGQFPNETLNSCILFAYDRNANGMLDNQNGNENYGYRLRNKAIEMRTAGAPCDAGGWHDLTDSSVVHITRLHFTFHELVVSGRVLTQVEMNLVANLKVQPDVSRQHTMRFTVRNHAQ
;
A
#
# COMPACT_ATOMS: atom_id res chain seq x y z
N MET A 1 -13.08 25.83 -75.06
CA MET A 1 -12.21 26.13 -73.92
C MET A 1 -11.17 25.03 -73.90
N LEU A 2 -9.97 25.28 -74.50
CA LEU A 2 -8.90 24.28 -74.59
C LEU A 2 -8.10 24.33 -73.33
N MET A 3 -8.14 23.24 -72.51
CA MET A 3 -7.25 23.03 -71.38
C MET A 3 -5.83 22.75 -71.91
N THR A 4 -4.90 23.65 -71.68
CA THR A 4 -3.50 23.43 -71.97
C THR A 4 -2.95 22.39 -71.02
N LEU A 5 -2.63 21.20 -71.52
CA LEU A 5 -1.88 20.16 -70.77
C LEU A 5 -0.48 20.69 -70.39
N LYS A 6 -0.26 21.00 -69.15
CA LYS A 6 1.04 21.42 -68.66
C LYS A 6 1.99 20.18 -68.74
N ASN A 7 3.05 20.33 -69.55
CA ASN A 7 4.07 19.29 -69.71
C ASN A 7 4.59 18.88 -68.35
N ALA A 8 4.29 17.64 -67.93
CA ALA A 8 4.90 17.02 -66.75
C ALA A 8 6.37 16.76 -67.08
N LYS A 9 7.29 17.48 -66.42
CA LYS A 9 8.73 17.17 -66.44
C LYS A 9 8.93 15.92 -65.57
N GLY A 10 9.54 14.87 -66.11
CA GLY A 10 9.90 13.65 -65.35
C GLY A 10 10.88 13.97 -64.25
N SER A 11 10.65 13.44 -63.04
CA SER A 11 11.61 13.56 -61.94
C SER A 11 12.92 12.89 -62.28
N SER A 12 14.04 13.52 -61.92
CA SER A 12 15.36 12.92 -62.07
C SER A 12 15.52 11.75 -61.08
N LEU A 13 16.22 10.68 -61.45
CA LEU A 13 16.49 9.51 -60.61
C LEU A 13 17.18 9.95 -59.29
N ILE A 14 18.02 10.98 -59.33
CA ILE A 14 18.68 11.55 -58.14
C ILE A 14 17.70 12.25 -57.22
N GLU A 15 16.69 12.92 -57.77
CA GLU A 15 15.64 13.59 -56.98
C GLU A 15 14.78 12.56 -56.24
N LEU A 16 14.49 11.40 -56.88
CA LEU A 16 13.81 10.27 -56.23
C LEU A 16 14.65 9.70 -55.10
N MET A 17 15.96 9.49 -55.32
CA MET A 17 16.86 8.98 -54.30
C MET A 17 16.94 9.91 -53.06
N ILE A 18 17.02 11.21 -53.29
CA ILE A 18 17.02 12.20 -52.22
C ILE A 18 15.69 12.18 -51.45
N ALA A 19 14.59 12.15 -52.16
CA ALA A 19 13.24 12.11 -51.54
C ALA A 19 13.06 10.84 -50.68
N MET A 20 13.50 9.68 -51.21
CA MET A 20 13.43 8.40 -50.41
C MET A 20 14.33 8.45 -49.19
N SER A 21 15.57 8.95 -49.31
CA SER A 21 16.49 9.03 -48.15
C SER A 21 15.98 9.97 -47.06
N LEU A 22 15.43 11.13 -47.44
CA LEU A 22 14.79 12.06 -46.52
C LEU A 22 13.53 11.45 -45.88
N GLY A 23 12.70 10.75 -46.69
CA GLY A 23 11.51 10.07 -46.17
C GLY A 23 11.82 9.00 -45.16
N VAL A 24 12.83 8.15 -45.42
CA VAL A 24 13.25 7.09 -44.46
C VAL A 24 13.84 7.72 -43.19
N SER A 25 14.66 8.75 -43.29
CA SER A 25 15.23 9.42 -42.10
C SER A 25 14.15 10.10 -41.26
N ALA A 26 13.16 10.73 -41.87
CA ALA A 26 12.00 11.33 -41.18
C ALA A 26 11.16 10.27 -40.46
N LEU A 27 10.86 9.15 -41.11
CA LEU A 27 10.15 8.01 -40.50
C LEU A 27 10.91 7.41 -39.35
N SER A 28 12.22 7.26 -39.48
CA SER A 28 13.09 6.74 -38.37
C SER A 28 13.07 7.65 -37.15
N ALA A 29 13.16 8.97 -37.38
CA ALA A 29 13.06 9.94 -36.28
C ALA A 29 11.69 9.92 -35.62
N PHE A 30 10.62 9.79 -36.37
CA PHE A 30 9.25 9.74 -35.89
C PHE A 30 8.99 8.46 -35.04
N THR A 31 9.45 7.30 -35.52
CA THR A 31 9.32 6.04 -34.76
C THR A 31 10.13 6.07 -33.46
N ALA A 32 11.31 6.64 -33.47
CA ALA A 32 12.12 6.82 -32.25
C ALA A 32 11.41 7.74 -31.23
N PHE A 33 10.81 8.84 -31.71
CA PHE A 33 10.04 9.77 -30.87
C PHE A 33 8.83 9.09 -30.21
N ILE A 34 8.05 8.31 -30.97
CA ILE A 34 6.92 7.53 -30.43
C ILE A 34 7.41 6.51 -29.40
N GLY A 35 8.46 5.77 -29.70
CA GLY A 35 9.03 4.77 -28.80
C GLY A 35 9.46 5.38 -27.45
N PHE A 36 10.10 6.54 -27.50
CA PHE A 36 10.46 7.28 -26.29
C PHE A 36 9.22 7.71 -25.49
N GLY A 37 8.20 8.26 -26.16
CA GLY A 37 6.95 8.68 -25.51
C GLY A 37 6.20 7.54 -24.82
N VAL A 38 6.14 6.35 -25.44
CA VAL A 38 5.53 5.16 -24.85
C VAL A 38 6.30 4.70 -23.61
N GLY A 39 7.64 4.68 -23.67
CA GLY A 39 8.48 4.31 -22.55
C GLY A 39 8.31 5.23 -21.34
N VAL A 40 8.30 6.54 -21.55
CA VAL A 40 8.06 7.53 -20.48
C VAL A 40 6.67 7.35 -19.86
N ASN A 41 5.62 7.19 -20.69
CA ASN A 41 4.28 6.97 -20.17
C ASN A 41 4.16 5.70 -19.35
N ALA A 42 4.78 4.60 -19.75
CA ALA A 42 4.78 3.35 -19.00
C ALA A 42 5.45 3.51 -17.63
N SER A 43 6.56 4.23 -17.56
CA SER A 43 7.27 4.53 -16.31
C SER A 43 6.43 5.41 -15.37
N LEU A 44 5.78 6.44 -15.90
CA LEU A 44 4.91 7.33 -15.13
C LEU A 44 3.70 6.58 -14.56
N LEU A 45 3.04 5.73 -15.36
CA LEU A 45 1.91 4.91 -14.91
C LEU A 45 2.33 3.94 -13.79
N SER A 46 3.49 3.30 -13.92
CA SER A 46 4.01 2.39 -12.90
C SER A 46 4.31 3.13 -11.59
N SER A 47 4.92 4.32 -11.68
CA SER A 47 5.19 5.18 -10.53
C SER A 47 3.91 5.69 -9.87
N SER A 48 2.89 6.04 -10.66
CA SER A 48 1.56 6.43 -10.15
C SER A 48 0.90 5.29 -9.38
N ARG A 49 0.89 4.07 -9.93
CA ARG A 49 0.36 2.88 -9.27
C ARG A 49 1.05 2.60 -7.94
N LEU A 50 2.38 2.67 -7.90
CA LEU A 50 3.12 2.52 -6.64
C LEU A 50 2.65 3.56 -5.61
N ASN A 51 2.53 4.81 -6.01
CA ASN A 51 2.15 5.89 -5.10
C ASN A 51 0.70 5.73 -4.59
N GLU A 52 -0.23 5.35 -5.46
CA GLU A 52 -1.63 5.10 -5.11
C GLU A 52 -1.76 3.92 -4.14
N GLU A 53 -1.19 2.76 -4.48
CA GLU A 53 -1.25 1.56 -3.64
C GLU A 53 -0.57 1.80 -2.29
N PHE A 54 0.60 2.41 -2.30
CA PHE A 54 1.36 2.75 -1.11
C PHE A 54 0.57 3.68 -0.16
N THR A 55 -0.07 4.72 -0.73
CA THR A 55 -0.86 5.68 0.05
C THR A 55 -2.12 5.03 0.61
N LEU A 56 -2.86 4.29 -0.21
CA LEU A 56 -4.08 3.61 0.21
C LEU A 56 -3.81 2.60 1.33
N VAL A 57 -2.79 1.77 1.15
CA VAL A 57 -2.43 0.74 2.15
C VAL A 57 -1.96 1.39 3.44
N SER A 58 -1.08 2.39 3.38
CA SER A 58 -0.58 3.06 4.60
C SER A 58 -1.71 3.72 5.40
N GLN A 59 -2.66 4.37 4.73
CA GLN A 59 -3.84 4.98 5.37
C GLN A 59 -4.80 3.94 5.92
N LEU A 60 -5.02 2.83 5.20
CA LEU A 60 -5.86 1.74 5.66
C LEU A 60 -5.33 1.14 6.96
N LEU A 61 -4.02 0.79 6.99
CA LEU A 61 -3.38 0.22 8.16
C LEU A 61 -3.47 1.19 9.35
N ALA A 62 -3.11 2.45 9.16
CA ALA A 62 -3.13 3.44 10.23
C ALA A 62 -4.53 3.65 10.81
N ARG A 63 -5.55 3.77 9.95
CA ARG A 63 -6.95 3.96 10.37
C ARG A 63 -7.50 2.74 11.10
N ASP A 64 -7.16 1.55 10.64
CA ASP A 64 -7.68 0.32 11.22
C ASP A 64 -7.01 0.00 12.56
N ILE A 65 -5.67 0.13 12.63
CA ILE A 65 -4.92 -0.06 13.89
C ILE A 65 -5.33 0.98 14.94
N ALA A 66 -5.63 2.23 14.55
CA ALA A 66 -6.07 3.27 15.49
C ALA A 66 -7.40 2.93 16.20
N ARG A 67 -8.19 1.99 15.67
CA ARG A 67 -9.43 1.48 16.29
C ARG A 67 -9.17 0.42 17.35
N ALA A 68 -7.96 -0.11 17.44
CA ALA A 68 -7.62 -1.16 18.40
C ALA A 68 -8.11 -0.81 19.82
N GLY A 69 -8.67 -1.80 20.51
CA GLY A 69 -9.22 -1.63 21.86
C GLY A 69 -10.58 -0.98 21.93
N PHE A 70 -11.20 -0.60 20.81
CA PHE A 70 -12.58 -0.08 20.83
C PHE A 70 -13.54 -1.17 21.33
N ASP A 71 -14.42 -0.77 22.26
CA ASP A 71 -15.43 -1.62 22.91
C ASP A 71 -16.76 -0.86 22.94
N GLY A 72 -17.80 -1.44 22.36
CA GLY A 72 -19.15 -0.85 22.32
C GLY A 72 -19.76 -0.67 23.72
N ASN A 73 -19.33 -1.48 24.69
CA ASN A 73 -19.78 -1.42 26.08
C ASN A 73 -18.86 -0.59 27.00
N ALA A 74 -18.03 0.29 26.46
CA ALA A 74 -17.08 1.12 27.23
C ALA A 74 -17.77 1.92 28.38
N SER A 75 -19.04 2.28 28.25
CA SER A 75 -19.82 2.95 29.28
C SER A 75 -19.94 2.10 30.57
N LEU A 76 -20.05 0.78 30.45
CA LEU A 76 -20.13 -0.11 31.60
C LEU A 76 -18.81 -0.15 32.35
N GLN A 77 -17.68 -0.01 31.69
CA GLN A 77 -16.35 0.04 32.30
C GLN A 77 -16.12 1.30 33.12
N VAL A 78 -16.80 2.39 32.76
CA VAL A 78 -16.76 3.65 33.52
C VAL A 78 -17.62 3.55 34.79
N THR A 79 -18.77 2.86 34.72
CA THR A 79 -19.71 2.72 35.84
C THR A 79 -19.29 1.63 36.82
N ASP A 80 -18.66 0.57 36.36
CA ASP A 80 -18.18 -0.55 37.21
C ASP A 80 -16.79 -1.04 36.76
N PRO A 81 -15.73 -0.27 36.99
CA PRO A 81 -14.37 -0.57 36.49
C PRO A 81 -13.72 -1.79 37.15
N GLN A 82 -14.24 -2.25 38.30
CA GLN A 82 -13.70 -3.41 39.01
C GLN A 82 -14.22 -4.75 38.46
N ASN A 83 -15.43 -4.77 37.93
CA ASN A 83 -16.08 -5.99 37.47
C ASN A 83 -16.18 -6.10 35.93
N THR A 84 -15.84 -5.03 35.21
CA THR A 84 -16.03 -4.97 33.76
C THR A 84 -14.68 -4.70 33.05
N MET A 85 -13.99 -5.77 32.70
CA MET A 85 -12.75 -5.66 31.90
C MET A 85 -13.08 -5.82 30.41
N SER A 86 -12.60 -4.88 29.58
CA SER A 86 -12.74 -5.01 28.13
C SER A 86 -11.94 -6.18 27.58
N PRO A 87 -12.53 -7.07 26.78
CA PRO A 87 -11.78 -8.12 26.10
C PRO A 87 -10.85 -7.56 25.02
N PHE A 88 -11.02 -6.29 24.63
CA PHE A 88 -10.24 -5.61 23.58
C PHE A 88 -9.07 -4.78 24.14
N GLY A 89 -9.05 -4.44 25.41
CA GLY A 89 -8.15 -3.44 26.00
C GLY A 89 -6.66 -3.79 25.90
N ARG A 90 -6.28 -5.07 25.83
CA ARG A 90 -4.89 -5.54 25.74
C ARG A 90 -4.63 -6.35 24.46
N SER A 91 -5.33 -6.04 23.39
CA SER A 91 -5.27 -6.81 22.14
C SER A 91 -4.07 -6.46 21.25
N LEU A 92 -3.42 -5.31 21.47
CA LEU A 92 -2.34 -4.81 20.61
C LEU A 92 -1.02 -5.55 20.92
N ARG A 93 -0.50 -6.28 19.93
CA ARG A 93 0.73 -7.07 20.04
C ARG A 93 1.58 -6.95 18.81
N LEU A 94 2.91 -6.98 18.98
CA LEU A 94 3.87 -7.07 17.88
C LEU A 94 4.42 -8.48 17.76
N GLY A 95 4.80 -8.83 16.54
CA GLY A 95 5.41 -10.11 16.19
C GLY A 95 6.09 -10.02 14.82
N GLN A 96 6.37 -11.18 14.26
CA GLN A 96 6.96 -11.31 12.92
C GLN A 96 6.59 -12.66 12.32
N PHE A 97 6.61 -12.77 11.01
CA PHE A 97 6.64 -14.07 10.32
C PHE A 97 8.09 -14.60 10.35
N PRO A 98 8.33 -15.91 10.43
CA PRO A 98 9.68 -16.48 10.35
C PRO A 98 10.45 -15.96 9.13
N ASN A 99 11.70 -15.55 9.34
CA ASN A 99 12.60 -14.92 8.36
C ASN A 99 12.26 -13.50 7.91
N GLU A 100 11.21 -12.89 8.45
CA GLU A 100 10.93 -11.46 8.27
C GLU A 100 11.54 -10.62 9.41
N THR A 101 11.59 -9.31 9.20
CA THR A 101 12.17 -8.38 10.18
C THR A 101 11.37 -8.35 11.48
N LEU A 102 12.05 -8.13 12.61
CA LEU A 102 11.40 -7.97 13.90
C LEU A 102 10.32 -6.88 13.84
N ASN A 103 9.19 -7.11 14.54
CA ASN A 103 8.06 -6.18 14.59
C ASN A 103 7.45 -5.85 13.22
N SER A 104 7.52 -6.78 12.28
CA SER A 104 6.87 -6.67 10.97
C SER A 104 5.45 -7.24 10.94
N CYS A 105 4.94 -7.66 12.08
CA CYS A 105 3.56 -8.11 12.30
C CYS A 105 2.95 -7.35 13.47
N ILE A 106 1.70 -6.89 13.30
CA ILE A 106 0.89 -6.29 14.35
C ILE A 106 -0.43 -7.02 14.44
N LEU A 107 -0.81 -7.41 15.66
CA LEU A 107 -2.10 -8.01 15.98
C LEU A 107 -2.88 -7.06 16.86
N PHE A 108 -4.20 -6.98 16.64
CA PHE A 108 -5.10 -6.16 17.44
C PHE A 108 -6.53 -6.68 17.33
N ALA A 109 -7.40 -6.18 18.20
CA ALA A 109 -8.83 -6.45 18.15
C ALA A 109 -9.61 -5.19 18.48
N TYR A 110 -10.82 -5.10 17.93
CA TYR A 110 -11.81 -4.10 18.28
C TYR A 110 -13.22 -4.64 18.02
N ASP A 111 -14.17 -4.16 18.79
CA ASP A 111 -15.58 -4.49 18.68
C ASP A 111 -16.18 -3.82 17.43
N ARG A 112 -16.42 -4.63 16.38
CA ARG A 112 -16.93 -4.12 15.11
C ARG A 112 -18.43 -3.91 15.12
N ASN A 113 -19.15 -4.77 15.82
CA ASN A 113 -20.62 -4.78 15.86
C ASN A 113 -21.21 -4.08 17.11
N ALA A 114 -20.33 -3.58 17.99
CA ALA A 114 -20.65 -2.87 19.23
C ALA A 114 -21.49 -3.70 20.23
N ASN A 115 -21.24 -5.03 20.29
CA ASN A 115 -21.91 -5.93 21.22
C ASN A 115 -21.16 -6.13 22.54
N GLY A 116 -19.93 -5.62 22.66
CA GLY A 116 -19.04 -5.73 23.83
C GLY A 116 -18.42 -7.13 24.03
N MET A 117 -18.55 -8.03 23.07
CA MET A 117 -18.00 -9.37 23.09
C MET A 117 -16.97 -9.56 21.99
N LEU A 118 -15.85 -10.22 22.30
CA LEU A 118 -14.84 -10.54 21.28
C LEU A 118 -15.29 -11.75 20.46
N ASP A 119 -15.76 -11.50 19.25
CA ASP A 119 -16.21 -12.53 18.33
C ASP A 119 -15.03 -13.23 17.65
N ASN A 120 -14.96 -14.56 17.76
CA ASN A 120 -13.90 -15.39 17.23
C ASN A 120 -14.32 -16.22 16.00
N GLN A 121 -15.60 -16.26 15.67
CA GLN A 121 -16.15 -17.05 14.56
C GLN A 121 -16.85 -16.13 13.55
N ASN A 122 -18.16 -16.16 13.48
CA ASN A 122 -18.94 -15.32 12.56
C ASN A 122 -18.72 -13.84 12.87
N GLY A 123 -17.97 -13.14 11.98
CA GLY A 123 -17.63 -11.75 12.21
C GLY A 123 -16.37 -11.54 13.05
N ASN A 124 -15.41 -12.46 12.96
CA ASN A 124 -14.16 -12.42 13.73
C ASN A 124 -13.57 -11.00 13.86
N GLU A 125 -13.30 -10.60 15.09
CA GLU A 125 -12.85 -9.26 15.49
C GLU A 125 -11.36 -9.20 15.85
N ASN A 126 -10.64 -10.27 15.54
CA ASN A 126 -9.19 -10.33 15.66
C ASN A 126 -8.53 -9.95 14.35
N TYR A 127 -7.97 -8.76 14.30
CA TYR A 127 -7.34 -8.17 13.12
C TYR A 127 -5.82 -8.22 13.22
N GLY A 128 -5.15 -7.91 12.12
CA GLY A 128 -3.71 -7.79 12.07
C GLY A 128 -3.19 -7.61 10.66
N TYR A 129 -1.96 -7.15 10.59
CA TYR A 129 -1.19 -6.97 9.37
C TYR A 129 0.21 -7.49 9.57
N ARG A 130 0.78 -8.12 8.54
CA ARG A 130 2.17 -8.57 8.56
C ARG A 130 2.84 -8.42 7.21
N LEU A 131 4.16 -8.35 7.24
CA LEU A 131 4.97 -8.52 6.06
C LEU A 131 5.24 -10.02 5.86
N ARG A 132 5.04 -10.50 4.63
CA ARG A 132 5.48 -11.83 4.19
C ARG A 132 5.69 -11.83 2.68
N ASN A 133 6.79 -12.42 2.21
CA ASN A 133 7.08 -12.58 0.79
C ASN A 133 6.95 -11.26 -0.01
N LYS A 134 7.38 -10.13 0.58
CA LYS A 134 7.30 -8.79 -0.02
C LYS A 134 5.86 -8.27 -0.24
N ALA A 135 4.86 -8.88 0.37
CA ALA A 135 3.49 -8.41 0.43
C ALA A 135 3.08 -8.05 1.86
N ILE A 136 2.16 -7.11 2.00
CA ILE A 136 1.41 -6.94 3.24
C ILE A 136 0.26 -7.92 3.19
N GLU A 137 0.15 -8.76 4.22
CA GLU A 137 -0.97 -9.66 4.40
C GLU A 137 -1.89 -9.15 5.52
N MET A 138 -3.19 -9.33 5.34
CA MET A 138 -4.23 -9.07 6.31
C MET A 138 -4.63 -10.37 7.01
N ARG A 139 -4.78 -10.31 8.34
CA ARG A 139 -5.15 -11.43 9.19
C ARG A 139 -6.57 -11.91 8.93
N THR A 140 -6.76 -13.22 8.89
CA THR A 140 -8.07 -13.86 8.86
C THR A 140 -8.19 -14.88 9.99
N ALA A 141 -9.42 -15.13 10.45
CA ALA A 141 -9.74 -16.14 11.47
C ALA A 141 -8.88 -16.09 12.74
N GLY A 142 -8.32 -14.94 13.10
CA GLY A 142 -7.53 -14.78 14.33
C GLY A 142 -6.18 -15.48 14.33
N ALA A 143 -5.61 -15.81 13.16
CA ALA A 143 -4.35 -16.54 13.05
C ALA A 143 -3.16 -15.78 13.70
N PRO A 144 -2.17 -16.47 14.33
CA PRO A 144 -0.96 -15.83 14.84
C PRO A 144 -0.02 -15.39 13.71
N CYS A 145 1.00 -14.57 14.03
CA CYS A 145 1.91 -13.98 13.02
C CYS A 145 2.69 -15.02 12.21
N ASP A 146 2.98 -16.16 12.76
CA ASP A 146 3.81 -17.23 12.20
C ASP A 146 3.03 -18.35 11.49
N ALA A 147 1.71 -18.32 11.52
CA ALA A 147 0.85 -19.35 10.94
C ALA A 147 0.19 -18.93 9.62
N GLY A 148 -0.53 -19.86 8.99
CA GLY A 148 -1.44 -19.60 7.87
C GLY A 148 -2.68 -18.79 8.30
N GLY A 149 -3.64 -18.58 7.38
CA GLY A 149 -4.86 -17.82 7.65
C GLY A 149 -4.65 -16.30 7.52
N TRP A 150 -3.95 -15.91 6.46
CA TRP A 150 -3.69 -14.54 6.04
C TRP A 150 -3.94 -14.40 4.55
N HIS A 151 -4.37 -13.25 4.11
CA HIS A 151 -4.59 -12.92 2.70
C HIS A 151 -3.76 -11.72 2.28
N ASP A 152 -3.20 -11.79 1.08
CA ASP A 152 -2.45 -10.67 0.50
C ASP A 152 -3.36 -9.44 0.36
N LEU A 153 -2.88 -8.32 0.90
CA LEU A 153 -3.49 -7.00 0.75
C LEU A 153 -2.86 -6.22 -0.39
N THR A 154 -1.57 -6.46 -0.65
CA THR A 154 -0.80 -5.84 -1.73
C THR A 154 -0.37 -6.88 -2.75
N ASP A 155 -0.26 -6.46 -4.02
CA ASP A 155 0.18 -7.34 -5.11
C ASP A 155 1.71 -7.31 -5.24
N SER A 156 2.38 -8.34 -4.73
CA SER A 156 3.83 -8.51 -4.86
C SER A 156 4.31 -8.80 -6.28
N SER A 157 3.42 -8.97 -7.25
CA SER A 157 3.80 -9.07 -8.66
C SER A 157 4.16 -7.71 -9.26
N VAL A 158 3.68 -6.62 -8.69
CA VAL A 158 3.86 -5.23 -9.12
C VAL A 158 4.69 -4.42 -8.13
N VAL A 159 4.30 -4.44 -6.85
CA VAL A 159 4.90 -3.66 -5.75
C VAL A 159 5.53 -4.59 -4.73
N HIS A 160 6.80 -4.40 -4.44
CA HIS A 160 7.50 -5.11 -3.38
C HIS A 160 7.54 -4.24 -2.11
N ILE A 161 6.95 -4.73 -1.04
CA ILE A 161 7.12 -4.17 0.28
C ILE A 161 8.46 -4.67 0.83
N THR A 162 9.41 -3.76 1.01
CA THR A 162 10.76 -4.10 1.48
C THR A 162 10.93 -3.89 2.97
N ARG A 163 10.05 -3.10 3.58
CA ARG A 163 10.00 -2.90 5.03
C ARG A 163 8.58 -2.60 5.48
N LEU A 164 8.17 -3.30 6.52
CA LEU A 164 7.04 -2.96 7.38
C LEU A 164 7.54 -3.13 8.81
N HIS A 165 7.51 -2.06 9.59
CA HIS A 165 8.00 -2.10 10.98
C HIS A 165 7.10 -1.25 11.86
N PHE A 166 6.74 -1.80 13.02
CA PHE A 166 5.91 -1.14 14.01
C PHE A 166 6.69 -0.92 15.31
N THR A 167 6.49 0.24 15.93
CA THR A 167 7.04 0.56 17.24
C THR A 167 5.95 1.19 18.09
N PHE A 168 5.90 0.80 19.36
CA PHE A 168 4.99 1.41 20.34
C PHE A 168 5.72 2.50 21.10
N HIS A 169 5.06 3.64 21.26
CA HIS A 169 5.48 4.75 22.11
C HIS A 169 4.37 5.07 23.11
N GLU A 170 4.77 5.41 24.33
CA GLU A 170 3.86 5.94 25.31
C GLU A 170 3.77 7.47 25.19
N LEU A 171 2.56 7.98 25.19
CA LEU A 171 2.29 9.40 25.19
C LEU A 171 1.46 9.76 26.43
N VAL A 172 2.01 10.58 27.32
CA VAL A 172 1.29 11.04 28.51
C VAL A 172 0.57 12.34 28.20
N VAL A 173 -0.77 12.31 28.23
CA VAL A 173 -1.62 13.49 28.00
C VAL A 173 -2.58 13.66 29.18
N SER A 174 -2.48 14.77 29.87
CA SER A 174 -3.32 15.08 31.04
C SER A 174 -3.38 13.96 32.09
N GLY A 175 -2.21 13.33 32.36
CA GLY A 175 -2.08 12.25 33.32
C GLY A 175 -2.58 10.87 32.86
N ARG A 176 -2.99 10.76 31.61
CA ARG A 176 -3.37 9.47 30.99
C ARG A 176 -2.27 9.00 30.06
N VAL A 177 -1.93 7.72 30.14
CA VAL A 177 -1.00 7.08 29.20
C VAL A 177 -1.80 6.63 27.98
N LEU A 178 -1.39 7.10 26.81
CA LEU A 178 -1.93 6.69 25.50
C LEU A 178 -0.86 5.93 24.75
N THR A 179 -1.25 4.89 24.04
CA THR A 179 -0.35 4.16 23.14
C THR A 179 -0.33 4.86 21.77
N GLN A 180 0.86 5.23 21.33
CA GLN A 180 1.11 5.71 19.98
C GLN A 180 1.84 4.63 19.20
N VAL A 181 1.36 4.32 18.01
CA VAL A 181 2.01 3.40 17.08
C VAL A 181 2.75 4.20 16.03
N GLU A 182 4.03 3.92 15.87
CA GLU A 182 4.81 4.36 14.73
C GLU A 182 4.91 3.21 13.74
N MET A 183 4.54 3.47 12.49
CA MET A 183 4.63 2.54 11.37
C MET A 183 5.63 3.09 10.36
N ASN A 184 6.66 2.32 10.05
CA ASN A 184 7.60 2.60 8.96
C ASN A 184 7.34 1.62 7.82
N LEU A 185 6.95 2.15 6.66
CA LEU A 185 6.63 1.39 5.45
C LEU A 185 7.56 1.82 4.32
N VAL A 186 8.18 0.84 3.63
CA VAL A 186 8.99 1.06 2.43
C VAL A 186 8.54 0.09 1.35
N ALA A 187 8.33 0.63 0.17
CA ALA A 187 7.95 -0.14 -1.01
C ALA A 187 8.73 0.30 -2.24
N ASN A 188 8.92 -0.59 -3.19
CA ASN A 188 9.49 -0.28 -4.50
C ASN A 188 8.74 -1.01 -5.62
N LEU A 189 8.96 -0.57 -6.85
CA LEU A 189 8.48 -1.31 -8.02
C LEU A 189 9.33 -2.56 -8.23
N LYS A 190 8.69 -3.70 -8.51
CA LYS A 190 9.38 -4.96 -8.82
C LYS A 190 10.27 -4.83 -10.05
N VAL A 191 9.78 -4.15 -11.10
CA VAL A 191 10.48 -4.00 -12.39
C VAL A 191 11.55 -2.90 -12.36
N GLN A 192 11.37 -1.89 -11.49
CA GLN A 192 12.29 -0.76 -11.31
C GLN A 192 12.54 -0.52 -9.82
N PRO A 193 13.40 -1.30 -9.16
CA PRO A 193 13.62 -1.22 -7.71
C PRO A 193 14.12 0.14 -7.21
N ASP A 194 14.75 0.94 -8.09
CA ASP A 194 15.19 2.30 -7.78
C ASP A 194 14.03 3.27 -7.55
N VAL A 195 12.84 2.96 -8.10
CA VAL A 195 11.62 3.71 -7.84
C VAL A 195 11.00 3.21 -6.55
N SER A 196 11.29 3.91 -5.46
CA SER A 196 10.85 3.55 -4.12
C SER A 196 10.03 4.65 -3.45
N ARG A 197 9.24 4.26 -2.45
CA ARG A 197 8.50 5.15 -1.55
C ARG A 197 8.74 4.71 -0.12
N GLN A 198 8.90 5.68 0.76
CA GLN A 198 8.99 5.47 2.20
C GLN A 198 8.07 6.43 2.93
N HIS A 199 7.39 5.93 3.94
CA HIS A 199 6.55 6.74 4.81
C HIS A 199 6.69 6.26 6.26
N THR A 200 6.87 7.20 7.17
CA THR A 200 6.77 6.95 8.60
C THR A 200 5.54 7.69 9.11
N MET A 201 4.59 6.95 9.64
CA MET A 201 3.36 7.49 10.22
C MET A 201 3.33 7.23 11.71
N ARG A 202 2.86 8.21 12.49
CA ARG A 202 2.54 8.08 13.90
C ARG A 202 1.06 8.34 14.12
N PHE A 203 0.40 7.45 14.82
CA PHE A 203 -1.02 7.57 15.14
C PHE A 203 -1.30 7.02 16.52
N THR A 204 -2.30 7.60 17.18
CA THR A 204 -2.63 7.24 18.57
C THR A 204 -3.73 6.19 18.58
N VAL A 205 -3.52 5.14 19.36
CA VAL A 205 -4.53 4.13 19.69
C VAL A 205 -5.23 4.58 20.97
N ARG A 206 -6.48 5.00 20.84
CA ARG A 206 -7.19 5.72 21.91
C ARG A 206 -7.74 4.81 23.01
N ASN A 207 -8.03 3.57 22.68
CA ASN A 207 -8.77 2.64 23.55
C ASN A 207 -7.89 1.50 24.06
N HIS A 208 -6.58 1.56 23.85
CA HIS A 208 -5.65 0.55 24.38
C HIS A 208 -5.23 0.95 25.78
N ALA A 209 -5.67 0.19 26.79
CA ALA A 209 -5.20 0.29 28.16
C ALA A 209 -3.94 -0.60 28.32
N GLN A 210 -2.92 -0.07 28.96
CA GLN A 210 -1.75 -0.84 29.36
C GLN A 210 -1.99 -1.61 30.67
#